data_b3a9780672768c1673825315b21ae472
#
_entry.id   b3a9780672768c1673825315b21ae472
#
_cell.length_a   1.000
_cell.length_b   1.000
_cell.length_c   1.000
_cell.angle_alpha   90.00
_cell.angle_beta   90.00
_cell.angle_gamma   90.00
#
_symmetry.space_group_name_H-M   'P 1'
#
loop_
_entity.id
_entity.type
_entity.pdbx_description
1 polymer ?
#
loop_
_entity_poly.entity_id
_entity_poly.type
_entity_poly.pdbx_seq_one_letter_code
_entity_poly.pdbx_strand_id
1 'polypeptide(L)'
;WSGRCEACGEWNCIAEDIGLSQGPTKSSLGKSRGRYIPLDDLKSTDKPLERTKCNLEELDRVLGGGLVPASAILVGGDPGIGKSTLLLQAAAKFAAKGLKTLYLSGEEATSQVKLRAKRLNLDQVQILLGSDTNLRNILTTLEKERPKLAIIDSIQTIWSDKVDSAPGTVSQVRAAAHELTTFSKRSGTSIVLVGHVTKEGQIAGPRVVEHMVDTVLYFEGERGNQFRILRSVKNRFGAADEIGVFEMTELGLQQVTNPSALFLSSRGTPSAGSCVFAGIEGTRPLLVEIQALVSPSPHSQPR
;
A
#
# COMPACT_ATOMS: atom_id res chain seq x y z
N TRP A 1 -35.84 -11.19 -29.24
CA TRP A 1 -35.76 -9.85 -29.79
C TRP A 1 -37.18 -9.34 -30.04
N SER A 2 -37.66 -8.39 -29.23
CA SER A 2 -38.94 -7.71 -29.49
C SER A 2 -38.59 -6.37 -30.13
N GLY A 3 -39.04 -6.12 -31.36
CA GLY A 3 -38.74 -4.88 -32.08
C GLY A 3 -39.38 -3.63 -31.46
N ARG A 4 -40.13 -3.77 -30.34
CA ARG A 4 -40.82 -2.71 -29.63
C ARG A 4 -40.37 -2.71 -28.16
N CYS A 5 -39.96 -1.54 -27.65
CA CYS A 5 -39.58 -1.38 -26.25
C CYS A 5 -40.78 -1.44 -25.33
N GLU A 6 -40.76 -2.29 -24.33
CA GLU A 6 -41.85 -2.42 -23.34
C GLU A 6 -41.94 -1.20 -22.41
N ALA A 7 -40.85 -0.47 -22.22
CA ALA A 7 -40.79 0.69 -21.33
C ALA A 7 -41.27 1.99 -21.96
N CYS A 8 -40.96 2.26 -23.24
CA CYS A 8 -41.35 3.49 -23.91
C CYS A 8 -42.36 3.30 -25.06
N GLY A 9 -42.62 2.03 -25.48
CA GLY A 9 -43.54 1.71 -26.55
C GLY A 9 -43.06 2.02 -27.99
N GLU A 10 -41.86 2.53 -28.15
CA GLU A 10 -41.25 2.91 -29.43
C GLU A 10 -40.64 1.70 -30.13
N TRP A 11 -40.60 1.71 -31.49
CA TRP A 11 -39.95 0.71 -32.30
C TRP A 11 -38.49 1.11 -32.56
N ASN A 12 -37.57 0.14 -32.51
CA ASN A 12 -36.13 0.31 -32.77
C ASN A 12 -35.42 1.31 -31.88
N CYS A 13 -35.93 1.58 -30.67
CA CYS A 13 -35.25 2.41 -29.66
C CYS A 13 -34.24 1.64 -28.82
N ILE A 14 -34.17 0.30 -28.99
CA ILE A 14 -33.18 -0.54 -28.34
C ILE A 14 -31.94 -0.50 -29.21
N ALA A 15 -30.96 0.30 -28.85
CA ALA A 15 -29.63 0.27 -29.43
C ALA A 15 -28.77 -0.73 -28.64
N GLU A 16 -27.95 -1.49 -29.37
CA GLU A 16 -26.92 -2.31 -28.75
C GLU A 16 -25.94 -1.37 -28.02
N ASP A 17 -25.86 -1.50 -26.72
CA ASP A 17 -24.91 -0.71 -25.94
C ASP A 17 -23.50 -1.21 -26.24
N ILE A 18 -22.80 -0.49 -27.12
CA ILE A 18 -21.40 -0.75 -27.48
C ILE A 18 -20.45 -0.26 -26.38
N GLY A 19 -21.00 0.18 -25.25
CA GLY A 19 -20.25 0.62 -24.09
C GLY A 19 -20.16 -0.46 -23.03
N LEU A 20 -18.96 -0.78 -22.65
CA LEU A 20 -18.58 -1.36 -21.36
C LEU A 20 -18.61 -2.90 -21.26
N SER A 21 -17.44 -3.45 -21.16
CA SER A 21 -17.10 -4.84 -20.88
C SER A 21 -17.30 -5.81 -22.04
N GLN A 22 -16.60 -5.57 -23.11
CA GLN A 22 -16.18 -6.75 -23.83
C GLN A 22 -15.12 -7.45 -22.99
N GLY A 23 -15.55 -8.40 -22.16
CA GLY A 23 -14.71 -9.52 -21.82
C GLY A 23 -14.14 -10.08 -23.13
N PRO A 24 -13.05 -10.85 -23.12
CA PRO A 24 -12.39 -11.31 -24.34
C PRO A 24 -13.43 -11.96 -25.26
N THR A 25 -13.79 -11.29 -26.35
CA THR A 25 -14.68 -11.84 -27.36
C THR A 25 -13.97 -13.04 -27.99
N LYS A 26 -14.70 -14.07 -28.36
CA LYS A 26 -14.14 -15.27 -29.03
C LYS A 26 -13.32 -14.92 -30.28
N SER A 27 -13.51 -13.75 -30.88
CA SER A 27 -12.75 -13.23 -32.02
C SER A 27 -11.36 -12.67 -31.66
N SER A 28 -11.08 -12.42 -30.35
CA SER A 28 -9.77 -11.96 -29.88
C SER A 28 -8.79 -13.12 -29.63
N LEU A 29 -9.25 -14.35 -29.69
CA LEU A 29 -8.41 -15.53 -29.55
C LEU A 29 -7.66 -15.76 -30.87
N GLY A 30 -6.39 -15.34 -30.95
CA GLY A 30 -5.49 -16.04 -31.83
C GLY A 30 -4.72 -15.31 -32.93
N LYS A 31 -4.60 -13.97 -32.94
CA LYS A 31 -3.71 -13.33 -33.91
C LYS A 31 -2.50 -12.58 -33.34
N SER A 32 -2.40 -12.35 -32.06
CA SER A 32 -1.17 -11.84 -31.43
C SER A 32 -0.49 -12.93 -30.62
N ARG A 33 0.67 -13.39 -31.04
CA ARG A 33 1.52 -14.23 -30.17
C ARG A 33 2.02 -13.38 -29.02
N GLY A 34 1.73 -13.81 -27.78
CA GLY A 34 2.38 -13.26 -26.61
C GLY A 34 3.91 -13.33 -26.79
N ARG A 35 4.62 -12.35 -26.26
CA ARG A 35 6.09 -12.38 -26.28
C ARG A 35 6.55 -13.36 -25.20
N TYR A 36 7.04 -14.53 -25.62
CA TYR A 36 7.62 -15.52 -24.73
C TYR A 36 9.14 -15.36 -24.75
N ILE A 37 9.75 -15.40 -23.59
CA ILE A 37 11.20 -15.42 -23.42
C ILE A 37 11.55 -16.74 -22.75
N PRO A 38 12.44 -17.57 -23.29
CA PRO A 38 12.91 -18.79 -22.66
C PRO A 38 13.53 -18.49 -21.29
N LEU A 39 13.30 -19.35 -20.31
CA LEU A 39 13.81 -19.15 -18.93
C LEU A 39 15.35 -19.16 -18.88
N ASP A 40 16.00 -19.90 -19.78
CA ASP A 40 17.44 -19.98 -19.92
C ASP A 40 18.07 -18.73 -20.55
N ASP A 41 17.32 -17.97 -21.34
CA ASP A 41 17.76 -16.65 -21.84
C ASP A 41 17.84 -15.58 -20.75
N LEU A 42 17.29 -15.85 -19.55
CA LEU A 42 17.43 -14.97 -18.39
C LEU A 42 18.87 -14.89 -17.84
N LYS A 43 19.75 -15.82 -18.26
CA LYS A 43 21.21 -15.78 -17.92
C LYS A 43 21.91 -14.52 -18.42
N SER A 44 21.36 -13.84 -19.42
CA SER A 44 21.90 -12.57 -19.96
C SER A 44 21.41 -11.34 -19.21
N THR A 45 20.42 -11.48 -18.29
CA THR A 45 19.83 -10.40 -17.49
C THR A 45 20.08 -10.56 -15.99
N ASP A 46 21.11 -11.32 -15.59
CA ASP A 46 21.50 -11.58 -14.20
C ASP A 46 22.03 -10.32 -13.45
N LYS A 47 21.53 -9.14 -13.80
CA LYS A 47 21.58 -8.03 -12.85
C LYS A 47 20.50 -8.30 -11.80
N PRO A 48 20.89 -8.53 -10.53
CA PRO A 48 19.90 -8.61 -9.47
C PRO A 48 18.99 -7.39 -9.55
N LEU A 49 17.69 -7.59 -9.39
CA LEU A 49 16.71 -6.50 -9.40
C LEU A 49 17.21 -5.38 -8.47
N GLU A 50 17.63 -4.29 -9.07
CA GLU A 50 18.29 -3.18 -8.37
C GLU A 50 17.27 -2.52 -7.47
N ARG A 51 17.35 -2.78 -6.16
CA ARG A 51 16.45 -2.22 -5.17
C ARG A 51 16.92 -0.84 -4.76
N THR A 52 16.04 0.12 -4.73
CA THR A 52 16.36 1.46 -4.26
C THR A 52 15.98 1.60 -2.79
N LYS A 53 16.97 1.74 -1.92
CA LYS A 53 16.74 2.02 -0.49
C LYS A 53 16.35 3.49 -0.30
N CYS A 54 15.38 3.76 0.55
CA CYS A 54 15.02 5.13 0.94
C CYS A 54 15.86 5.62 2.14
N ASN A 55 16.60 4.75 2.82
CA ASN A 55 17.32 5.02 4.07
C ASN A 55 16.37 5.30 5.26
N LEU A 56 15.15 4.76 5.20
CA LEU A 56 14.34 4.45 6.35
C LEU A 56 14.47 2.94 6.53
N GLU A 57 15.38 2.51 7.40
CA GLU A 57 15.77 1.09 7.52
C GLU A 57 14.58 0.20 7.85
N GLU A 58 13.66 0.70 8.66
CA GLU A 58 12.45 -0.01 9.03
C GLU A 58 11.47 -0.15 7.86
N LEU A 59 11.39 0.84 6.96
CA LEU A 59 10.61 0.74 5.73
C LEU A 59 11.33 -0.14 4.69
N ASP A 60 12.63 0.06 4.51
CA ASP A 60 13.43 -0.74 3.58
C ASP A 60 13.38 -2.23 3.96
N ARG A 61 13.36 -2.56 5.26
CA ARG A 61 13.22 -3.93 5.80
C ARG A 61 11.92 -4.58 5.32
N VAL A 62 10.77 -3.97 5.58
CA VAL A 62 9.46 -4.55 5.21
C VAL A 62 9.24 -4.60 3.70
N LEU A 63 9.97 -3.78 2.94
CA LEU A 63 10.03 -3.87 1.48
C LEU A 63 10.96 -4.98 0.98
N GLY A 64 11.65 -5.68 1.89
CA GLY A 64 12.60 -6.73 1.53
C GLY A 64 13.93 -6.19 1.03
N GLY A 65 14.35 -5.03 1.53
CA GLY A 65 15.63 -4.37 1.23
C GLY A 65 15.54 -3.15 0.32
N GLY A 66 14.34 -2.64 0.06
CA GLY A 66 14.09 -1.41 -0.69
C GLY A 66 13.06 -1.54 -1.79
N LEU A 67 12.78 -0.42 -2.46
CA LEU A 67 11.81 -0.33 -3.53
C LEU A 67 12.28 -1.09 -4.78
N VAL A 68 11.45 -1.99 -5.28
CA VAL A 68 11.68 -2.73 -6.53
C VAL A 68 11.03 -1.97 -7.69
N PRO A 69 11.72 -1.71 -8.81
CA PRO A 69 11.13 -1.07 -9.98
C PRO A 69 9.91 -1.83 -10.52
N ALA A 70 8.93 -1.11 -11.04
CA ALA A 70 7.68 -1.67 -11.55
C ALA A 70 6.88 -2.48 -10.54
N SER A 71 7.09 -2.27 -9.23
CA SER A 71 6.32 -2.91 -8.17
C SER A 71 5.04 -2.15 -7.86
N ALA A 72 3.99 -2.88 -7.54
CA ALA A 72 2.75 -2.34 -6.99
C ALA A 72 2.67 -2.72 -5.50
N ILE A 73 2.55 -1.72 -4.63
CA ILE A 73 2.56 -1.88 -3.18
C ILE A 73 1.24 -1.33 -2.63
N LEU A 74 0.61 -2.07 -1.74
CA LEU A 74 -0.55 -1.61 -0.98
C LEU A 74 -0.11 -1.34 0.46
N VAL A 75 -0.44 -0.15 0.96
CA VAL A 75 -0.26 0.23 2.37
C VAL A 75 -1.62 0.42 3.00
N GLY A 76 -2.05 -0.55 3.80
CA GLY A 76 -3.30 -0.54 4.56
C GLY A 76 -3.12 -0.07 5.99
N GLY A 77 -4.21 0.28 6.66
CA GLY A 77 -4.22 0.63 8.08
C GLY A 77 -5.34 1.63 8.41
N ASP A 78 -5.59 1.82 9.70
CA ASP A 78 -6.64 2.70 10.20
C ASP A 78 -6.48 4.15 9.73
N PRO A 79 -7.59 4.89 9.57
CA PRO A 79 -7.53 6.33 9.34
C PRO A 79 -6.80 7.04 10.50
N GLY A 80 -5.88 7.94 10.16
CA GLY A 80 -5.11 8.71 11.16
C GLY A 80 -3.93 7.96 11.79
N ILE A 81 -3.63 6.71 11.41
CA ILE A 81 -2.51 5.94 11.97
C ILE A 81 -1.12 6.50 11.59
N GLY A 82 -1.05 7.29 10.50
CA GLY A 82 0.20 7.91 10.02
C GLY A 82 0.66 7.45 8.64
N LYS A 83 -0.15 6.71 7.87
CA LYS A 83 0.21 6.22 6.52
C LYS A 83 0.71 7.35 5.61
N SER A 84 -0.09 8.40 5.45
CA SER A 84 0.24 9.55 4.60
C SER A 84 1.50 10.29 5.07
N THR A 85 1.76 10.32 6.38
CA THR A 85 2.97 10.91 6.96
C THR A 85 4.20 10.08 6.58
N LEU A 86 4.16 8.77 6.82
CA LEU A 86 5.26 7.86 6.47
C LEU A 86 5.57 7.91 4.98
N LEU A 87 4.52 7.87 4.15
CA LEU A 87 4.71 7.82 2.70
C LEU A 87 5.20 9.15 2.13
N LEU A 88 4.81 10.29 2.72
CA LEU A 88 5.37 11.59 2.33
C LEU A 88 6.86 11.69 2.73
N GLN A 89 7.24 11.20 3.90
CA GLN A 89 8.65 11.12 4.31
C GLN A 89 9.46 10.17 3.41
N ALA A 90 8.90 9.02 3.06
CA ALA A 90 9.52 8.08 2.12
C ALA A 90 9.68 8.70 0.72
N ALA A 91 8.63 9.37 0.21
CA ALA A 91 8.67 10.10 -1.06
C ALA A 91 9.81 11.11 -1.10
N ALA A 92 9.96 11.89 -0.02
CA ALA A 92 11.05 12.86 0.11
C ALA A 92 12.43 12.19 0.10
N LYS A 93 12.59 11.08 0.81
CA LYS A 93 13.86 10.32 0.83
C LYS A 93 14.21 9.75 -0.55
N PHE A 94 13.24 9.23 -1.29
CA PHE A 94 13.45 8.76 -2.67
C PHE A 94 13.77 9.92 -3.61
N ALA A 95 13.05 11.04 -3.51
CA ALA A 95 13.30 12.22 -4.33
C ALA A 95 14.69 12.83 -4.06
N ALA A 96 15.13 12.87 -2.81
CA ALA A 96 16.49 13.33 -2.43
C ALA A 96 17.60 12.45 -3.04
N LYS A 97 17.29 11.21 -3.42
CA LYS A 97 18.20 10.31 -4.15
C LYS A 97 18.09 10.43 -5.68
N GLY A 98 17.36 11.42 -6.17
CA GLY A 98 17.19 11.68 -7.59
C GLY A 98 16.08 10.87 -8.26
N LEU A 99 15.26 10.12 -7.53
CA LEU A 99 14.09 9.46 -8.11
C LEU A 99 12.98 10.49 -8.32
N LYS A 100 12.57 10.70 -9.57
CA LYS A 100 11.39 11.50 -9.86
C LYS A 100 10.18 10.88 -9.18
N THR A 101 9.63 11.57 -8.18
CA THR A 101 8.56 11.08 -7.31
C THR A 101 7.32 11.94 -7.47
N LEU A 102 6.17 11.28 -7.61
CA LEU A 102 4.84 11.91 -7.68
C LEU A 102 4.02 11.47 -6.47
N TYR A 103 3.41 12.43 -5.79
CA TYR A 103 2.44 12.18 -4.72
C TYR A 103 1.09 12.76 -5.14
N LEU A 104 0.12 11.88 -5.34
CA LEU A 104 -1.25 12.21 -5.69
C LEU A 104 -2.15 11.99 -4.47
N SER A 105 -2.81 13.07 -4.03
CA SER A 105 -3.81 13.01 -2.98
C SER A 105 -5.20 13.09 -3.60
N GLY A 106 -6.07 12.15 -3.24
CA GLY A 106 -7.50 12.21 -3.56
C GLY A 106 -8.36 12.68 -2.38
N GLU A 107 -7.75 12.88 -1.21
CA GLU A 107 -8.46 13.28 0.02
C GLU A 107 -8.13 14.71 0.44
N GLU A 108 -6.90 15.14 0.21
CA GLU A 108 -6.41 16.44 0.67
C GLU A 108 -6.01 17.33 -0.52
N ALA A 109 -6.26 18.60 -0.38
CA ALA A 109 -5.76 19.59 -1.33
C ALA A 109 -4.21 19.65 -1.27
N THR A 110 -3.58 20.00 -2.40
CA THR A 110 -2.12 20.11 -2.48
C THR A 110 -1.53 21.12 -1.47
N SER A 111 -2.30 22.15 -1.09
CA SER A 111 -1.91 23.11 -0.04
C SER A 111 -1.80 22.45 1.35
N GLN A 112 -2.70 21.51 1.67
CA GLN A 112 -2.67 20.78 2.94
C GLN A 112 -1.49 19.81 2.99
N VAL A 113 -1.22 19.12 1.87
CA VAL A 113 -0.02 18.25 1.75
C VAL A 113 1.27 19.09 1.90
N LYS A 114 1.32 20.30 1.31
CA LYS A 114 2.45 21.24 1.48
C LYS A 114 2.63 21.68 2.94
N LEU A 115 1.54 21.99 3.65
CA LEU A 115 1.63 22.35 5.07
C LEU A 115 2.18 21.17 5.91
N ARG A 116 1.75 19.95 5.61
CA ARG A 116 2.31 18.74 6.23
C ARG A 116 3.79 18.58 5.90
N ALA A 117 4.19 18.73 4.64
CA ALA A 117 5.58 18.66 4.22
C ALA A 117 6.45 19.69 4.98
N LYS A 118 5.97 20.92 5.14
CA LYS A 118 6.66 21.97 5.91
C LYS A 118 6.84 21.57 7.38
N ARG A 119 5.79 21.05 8.02
CA ARG A 119 5.87 20.57 9.41
C ARG A 119 6.90 19.45 9.58
N LEU A 120 7.07 18.61 8.57
CA LEU A 120 8.01 17.50 8.53
C LEU A 120 9.42 17.92 8.04
N ASN A 121 9.67 19.21 7.81
CA ASN A 121 10.92 19.74 7.23
C ASN A 121 11.28 19.11 5.88
N LEU A 122 10.27 18.88 5.02
CA LEU A 122 10.42 18.26 3.69
C LEU A 122 10.18 19.26 2.54
N ASP A 123 10.03 20.54 2.84
CA ASP A 123 9.68 21.61 1.88
C ASP A 123 10.78 21.92 0.86
N GLN A 124 12.02 21.51 1.12
CA GLN A 124 13.16 21.69 0.23
C GLN A 124 13.32 20.55 -0.79
N VAL A 125 12.49 19.50 -0.73
CA VAL A 125 12.62 18.34 -1.60
C VAL A 125 11.68 18.45 -2.79
N GLN A 126 12.18 18.16 -3.99
CA GLN A 126 11.40 18.23 -5.22
C GLN A 126 10.51 16.97 -5.38
N ILE A 127 9.29 17.07 -4.88
CA ILE A 127 8.23 16.07 -5.09
C ILE A 127 7.15 16.72 -5.95
N LEU A 128 6.70 16.04 -7.00
CA LEU A 128 5.54 16.45 -7.76
C LEU A 128 4.28 16.15 -6.94
N LEU A 129 3.51 17.20 -6.61
CA LEU A 129 2.25 17.06 -5.89
C LEU A 129 1.07 17.27 -6.85
N GLY A 130 0.10 16.36 -6.79
CA GLY A 130 -1.15 16.48 -7.53
C GLY A 130 -2.35 16.19 -6.63
N SER A 131 -3.51 16.72 -7.05
CA SER A 131 -4.81 16.41 -6.43
C SER A 131 -5.77 16.07 -7.57
N ASP A 132 -6.05 14.78 -7.76
CA ASP A 132 -7.00 14.30 -8.76
C ASP A 132 -7.59 12.96 -8.29
N THR A 133 -8.84 12.72 -8.66
CA THR A 133 -9.57 11.49 -8.35
C THR A 133 -10.04 10.75 -9.60
N ASN A 134 -9.92 11.37 -10.78
CA ASN A 134 -10.26 10.73 -12.04
C ASN A 134 -9.09 9.86 -12.53
N LEU A 135 -9.31 8.55 -12.63
CA LEU A 135 -8.30 7.59 -13.03
C LEU A 135 -7.66 7.90 -14.40
N ARG A 136 -8.43 8.39 -15.36
CA ARG A 136 -7.92 8.74 -16.70
C ARG A 136 -6.91 9.87 -16.63
N ASN A 137 -7.22 10.93 -15.86
CA ASN A 137 -6.31 12.06 -15.66
C ASN A 137 -5.04 11.61 -14.93
N ILE A 138 -5.19 10.77 -13.93
CA ILE A 138 -4.05 10.20 -13.18
C ILE A 138 -3.13 9.42 -14.12
N LEU A 139 -3.67 8.51 -14.94
CA LEU A 139 -2.88 7.73 -15.89
C LEU A 139 -2.21 8.62 -16.94
N THR A 140 -2.91 9.64 -17.45
CA THR A 140 -2.34 10.63 -18.39
C THR A 140 -1.17 11.38 -17.74
N THR A 141 -1.32 11.79 -16.49
CA THR A 141 -0.26 12.45 -15.73
C THR A 141 0.94 11.53 -15.54
N LEU A 142 0.70 10.28 -15.16
CA LEU A 142 1.76 9.28 -15.00
C LEU A 142 2.50 9.00 -16.32
N GLU A 143 1.80 8.93 -17.43
CA GLU A 143 2.40 8.74 -18.77
C GLU A 143 3.25 9.95 -19.19
N LYS A 144 2.79 11.16 -18.91
CA LYS A 144 3.49 12.41 -19.24
C LYS A 144 4.72 12.60 -18.35
N GLU A 145 4.56 12.48 -17.03
CA GLU A 145 5.60 12.77 -16.06
C GLU A 145 6.63 11.66 -15.91
N ARG A 146 6.24 10.41 -16.20
CA ARG A 146 7.08 9.19 -16.10
C ARG A 146 7.85 9.12 -14.77
N PRO A 147 7.17 9.22 -13.63
CA PRO A 147 7.85 9.13 -12.35
C PRO A 147 8.44 7.73 -12.14
N LYS A 148 9.47 7.63 -11.32
CA LYS A 148 10.00 6.33 -10.86
C LYS A 148 9.19 5.77 -9.70
N LEU A 149 8.62 6.65 -8.89
CA LEU A 149 7.72 6.33 -7.79
C LEU A 149 6.48 7.22 -7.88
N ALA A 150 5.29 6.61 -7.81
CA ALA A 150 4.02 7.31 -7.65
C ALA A 150 3.29 6.80 -6.40
N ILE A 151 2.82 7.71 -5.56
CA ILE A 151 2.01 7.42 -4.37
C ILE A 151 0.61 7.94 -4.63
N ILE A 152 -0.40 7.09 -4.45
CA ILE A 152 -1.82 7.38 -4.60
C ILE A 152 -2.50 7.30 -3.23
N ASP A 153 -2.89 8.43 -2.69
CA ASP A 153 -3.45 8.56 -1.34
C ASP A 153 -4.84 9.23 -1.36
N SER A 154 -5.95 8.48 -1.34
CA SER A 154 -6.07 7.02 -1.23
C SER A 154 -6.71 6.39 -2.47
N ILE A 155 -6.61 5.07 -2.60
CA ILE A 155 -7.23 4.32 -3.70
C ILE A 155 -8.76 4.39 -3.66
N GLN A 156 -9.37 4.61 -2.48
CA GLN A 156 -10.82 4.68 -2.30
C GLN A 156 -11.45 5.91 -2.95
N THR A 157 -10.69 6.99 -3.11
CA THR A 157 -11.19 8.22 -3.72
C THR A 157 -11.12 8.20 -5.24
N ILE A 158 -10.36 7.24 -5.82
CA ILE A 158 -10.19 7.16 -7.27
C ILE A 158 -11.41 6.51 -7.91
N TRP A 159 -11.84 7.10 -9.01
CA TRP A 159 -12.95 6.60 -9.79
C TRP A 159 -12.63 6.56 -11.29
N SER A 160 -13.27 5.64 -11.98
CA SER A 160 -13.20 5.46 -13.43
C SER A 160 -14.57 5.68 -14.05
N ASP A 161 -14.63 6.43 -15.12
CA ASP A 161 -15.82 6.65 -15.93
C ASP A 161 -16.28 5.38 -16.69
N LYS A 162 -15.44 4.35 -16.70
CA LYS A 162 -15.77 3.05 -17.28
C LYS A 162 -16.59 2.15 -16.37
N VAL A 163 -16.78 2.55 -15.12
CA VAL A 163 -17.48 1.73 -14.11
C VAL A 163 -18.68 2.50 -13.58
N ASP A 164 -19.86 1.99 -13.85
CA ASP A 164 -21.11 2.61 -13.41
C ASP A 164 -21.40 2.29 -11.93
N SER A 165 -20.63 2.93 -11.05
CA SER A 165 -20.84 2.86 -9.60
C SER A 165 -20.17 4.05 -8.90
N ALA A 166 -20.65 4.38 -7.70
CA ALA A 166 -20.10 5.50 -6.94
C ALA A 166 -18.62 5.30 -6.55
N PRO A 167 -17.83 6.39 -6.45
CA PRO A 167 -16.47 6.33 -5.90
C PRO A 167 -16.42 5.62 -4.54
N GLY A 168 -15.35 4.90 -4.26
CA GLY A 168 -15.17 4.14 -3.02
C GLY A 168 -15.86 2.77 -2.99
N THR A 169 -16.68 2.44 -3.99
CA THR A 169 -17.25 1.09 -4.11
C THR A 169 -16.17 0.06 -4.50
N VAL A 170 -16.44 -1.20 -4.17
CA VAL A 170 -15.55 -2.33 -4.47
C VAL A 170 -15.18 -2.40 -5.96
N SER A 171 -16.15 -2.18 -6.85
CA SER A 171 -15.96 -2.20 -8.29
C SER A 171 -15.03 -1.08 -8.77
N GLN A 172 -15.19 0.14 -8.26
CA GLN A 172 -14.33 1.28 -8.59
C GLN A 172 -12.90 1.05 -8.10
N VAL A 173 -12.75 0.67 -6.82
CA VAL A 173 -11.42 0.41 -6.24
C VAL A 173 -10.69 -0.71 -6.99
N ARG A 174 -11.43 -1.78 -7.36
CA ARG A 174 -10.87 -2.89 -8.14
C ARG A 174 -10.43 -2.45 -9.53
N ALA A 175 -11.24 -1.67 -10.22
CA ALA A 175 -10.91 -1.15 -11.55
C ALA A 175 -9.70 -0.22 -11.50
N ALA A 176 -9.67 0.72 -10.55
CA ALA A 176 -8.55 1.63 -10.37
C ALA A 176 -7.24 0.89 -10.03
N ALA A 177 -7.28 -0.06 -9.10
CA ALA A 177 -6.12 -0.87 -8.74
C ALA A 177 -5.62 -1.70 -9.92
N HIS A 178 -6.51 -2.26 -10.74
CA HIS A 178 -6.15 -3.03 -11.93
C HIS A 178 -5.39 -2.18 -12.95
N GLU A 179 -5.94 -1.04 -13.31
CA GLU A 179 -5.33 -0.14 -14.30
C GLU A 179 -3.98 0.41 -13.80
N LEU A 180 -3.89 0.81 -12.52
CA LEU A 180 -2.66 1.31 -11.93
C LEU A 180 -1.57 0.23 -11.84
N THR A 181 -1.92 -0.99 -11.44
CA THR A 181 -0.96 -2.11 -11.39
C THR A 181 -0.50 -2.52 -12.79
N THR A 182 -1.39 -2.52 -13.77
CA THR A 182 -1.06 -2.76 -15.18
C THR A 182 -0.11 -1.68 -15.71
N PHE A 183 -0.41 -0.41 -15.41
CA PHE A 183 0.47 0.71 -15.75
C PHE A 183 1.85 0.56 -15.12
N SER A 184 1.94 0.22 -13.84
CA SER A 184 3.21 -0.02 -13.12
C SER A 184 4.08 -1.02 -13.88
N LYS A 185 3.53 -2.17 -14.26
CA LYS A 185 4.26 -3.24 -14.97
C LYS A 185 4.73 -2.81 -16.36
N ARG A 186 3.91 -2.01 -17.07
CA ARG A 186 4.21 -1.56 -18.43
C ARG A 186 5.22 -0.42 -18.47
N SER A 187 5.12 0.54 -17.53
CA SER A 187 5.92 1.78 -17.54
C SER A 187 7.24 1.67 -16.79
N GLY A 188 7.37 0.69 -15.90
CA GLY A 188 8.49 0.59 -14.97
C GLY A 188 8.37 1.52 -13.75
N THR A 189 7.26 2.24 -13.58
CA THR A 189 6.95 3.07 -12.43
C THR A 189 6.55 2.18 -11.25
N SER A 190 7.16 2.36 -10.08
CA SER A 190 6.67 1.75 -8.85
C SER A 190 5.49 2.55 -8.32
N ILE A 191 4.40 1.86 -7.95
CA ILE A 191 3.18 2.50 -7.46
C ILE A 191 2.88 2.04 -6.05
N VAL A 192 2.67 3.00 -5.15
CA VAL A 192 2.17 2.76 -3.79
C VAL A 192 0.72 3.22 -3.71
N LEU A 193 -0.17 2.29 -3.40
CA LEU A 193 -1.59 2.53 -3.18
C LEU A 193 -1.84 2.60 -1.67
N VAL A 194 -2.42 3.70 -1.20
CA VAL A 194 -2.86 3.83 0.19
C VAL A 194 -4.29 3.35 0.30
N GLY A 195 -4.56 2.47 1.28
CA GLY A 195 -5.88 1.95 1.57
C GLY A 195 -6.28 2.16 3.03
N HIS A 196 -7.56 2.45 3.29
CA HIS A 196 -8.12 2.46 4.64
C HIS A 196 -8.73 1.11 4.97
N VAL A 197 -8.51 0.65 6.21
CA VAL A 197 -9.18 -0.54 6.76
C VAL A 197 -10.51 -0.10 7.38
N THR A 198 -11.54 -0.91 7.23
CA THR A 198 -12.80 -0.71 7.96
C THR A 198 -12.64 -1.10 9.42
N LYS A 199 -13.61 -0.71 10.28
CA LYS A 199 -13.61 -1.05 11.72
C LYS A 199 -13.56 -2.56 11.99
N GLU A 200 -13.86 -3.39 10.99
CA GLU A 200 -13.79 -4.86 11.06
C GLU A 200 -12.41 -5.40 10.63
N GLY A 201 -11.39 -4.55 10.51
CA GLY A 201 -10.03 -4.94 10.10
C GLY A 201 -9.90 -5.27 8.61
N GLN A 202 -10.92 -4.97 7.81
CA GLN A 202 -10.89 -5.16 6.36
C GLN A 202 -10.62 -3.83 5.65
N ILE A 203 -9.83 -3.85 4.58
CA ILE A 203 -9.70 -2.68 3.69
C ILE A 203 -11.05 -2.48 3.02
N ALA A 204 -11.59 -1.25 3.10
CA ALA A 204 -12.78 -0.88 2.35
C ALA A 204 -12.47 -0.97 0.85
N GLY A 205 -13.02 -1.93 0.18
CA GLY A 205 -12.61 -2.34 -1.14
C GLY A 205 -11.41 -3.28 -1.07
N PRO A 206 -11.58 -4.43 -1.21
CA PRO A 206 -11.41 -5.63 -0.43
C PRO A 206 -10.03 -6.28 -0.60
N ARG A 207 -9.85 -7.42 0.06
CA ARG A 207 -8.85 -8.47 -0.21
C ARG A 207 -8.54 -8.70 -1.70
N VAL A 208 -9.42 -8.29 -2.61
CA VAL A 208 -9.20 -8.29 -4.07
C VAL A 208 -7.99 -7.44 -4.47
N VAL A 209 -7.76 -6.28 -3.85
CA VAL A 209 -6.60 -5.43 -4.16
C VAL A 209 -5.30 -6.07 -3.67
N GLU A 210 -5.33 -6.78 -2.55
CA GLU A 210 -4.16 -7.52 -2.03
C GLU A 210 -3.65 -8.57 -3.01
N HIS A 211 -4.56 -9.22 -3.74
CA HIS A 211 -4.18 -10.23 -4.75
C HIS A 211 -3.59 -9.60 -6.01
N MET A 212 -3.90 -8.34 -6.30
CA MET A 212 -3.48 -7.64 -7.51
C MET A 212 -2.11 -7.00 -7.39
N VAL A 213 -1.64 -6.72 -6.16
CA VAL A 213 -0.36 -6.06 -5.88
C VAL A 213 0.75 -7.06 -5.55
N ASP A 214 1.99 -6.62 -5.62
CA ASP A 214 3.16 -7.45 -5.34
C ASP A 214 3.49 -7.51 -3.84
N THR A 215 3.26 -6.40 -3.13
CA THR A 215 3.56 -6.25 -1.71
C THR A 215 2.36 -5.64 -0.99
N VAL A 216 2.02 -6.19 0.17
CA VAL A 216 0.97 -5.68 1.06
C VAL A 216 1.59 -5.39 2.41
N LEU A 217 1.49 -4.14 2.84
CA LEU A 217 1.95 -3.66 4.13
C LEU A 217 0.74 -3.18 4.94
N TYR A 218 0.69 -3.58 6.21
CA TYR A 218 -0.30 -3.06 7.16
C TYR A 218 0.37 -2.19 8.20
N PHE A 219 -0.19 -1.00 8.40
CA PHE A 219 0.25 -0.06 9.41
C PHE A 219 -0.69 -0.17 10.61
N GLU A 220 -0.15 -0.65 11.72
CA GLU A 220 -0.86 -1.04 12.94
C GLU A 220 -0.42 -0.14 14.11
N GLY A 221 -1.29 0.06 15.08
CA GLY A 221 -0.99 0.78 16.31
C GLY A 221 -2.25 1.21 17.03
N GLU A 222 -2.17 1.32 18.34
CA GLU A 222 -3.28 1.77 19.18
C GLU A 222 -3.35 3.31 19.23
N ARG A 223 -4.57 3.84 19.32
CA ARG A 223 -4.77 5.27 19.56
C ARG A 223 -4.28 5.61 20.95
N GLY A 224 -3.39 6.60 21.05
CA GLY A 224 -2.76 6.99 22.32
C GLY A 224 -1.39 6.37 22.58
N ASN A 225 -1.02 5.31 21.85
CA ASN A 225 0.36 4.83 21.86
C ASN A 225 1.18 5.62 20.82
N GLN A 226 2.42 5.96 21.16
CA GLN A 226 3.31 6.67 20.24
C GLN A 226 3.96 5.75 19.20
N PHE A 227 3.96 4.43 19.44
CA PHE A 227 4.59 3.48 18.54
C PHE A 227 3.61 2.96 17.48
N ARG A 228 4.17 2.69 16.29
CA ARG A 228 3.48 2.15 15.13
C ARG A 228 4.29 1.01 14.55
N ILE A 229 3.60 -0.04 14.14
CA ILE A 229 4.21 -1.21 13.51
C ILE A 229 3.76 -1.24 12.05
N LEU A 230 4.71 -1.33 11.14
CA LEU A 230 4.45 -1.61 9.73
C LEU A 230 4.77 -3.08 9.48
N ARG A 231 3.76 -3.86 9.16
CA ARG A 231 3.87 -5.31 8.94
C ARG A 231 3.78 -5.66 7.47
N SER A 232 4.69 -6.48 6.97
CA SER A 232 4.62 -7.06 5.65
C SER A 232 3.76 -8.33 5.69
N VAL A 233 2.57 -8.30 5.08
CA VAL A 233 1.66 -9.46 5.03
C VAL A 233 1.87 -10.27 3.75
N LYS A 234 2.33 -9.61 2.70
CA LYS A 234 2.65 -10.21 1.41
C LYS A 234 3.83 -9.49 0.80
N ASN A 235 4.83 -10.23 0.33
CA ASN A 235 5.95 -9.66 -0.40
C ASN A 235 6.47 -10.67 -1.44
N ARG A 236 6.28 -10.36 -2.73
CA ARG A 236 6.81 -11.20 -3.83
C ARG A 236 8.32 -11.06 -4.01
N PHE A 237 8.92 -10.04 -3.40
CA PHE A 237 10.32 -9.70 -3.59
C PHE A 237 11.19 -9.97 -2.36
N GLY A 238 10.61 -10.44 -1.26
CA GLY A 238 11.32 -10.69 -0.02
C GLY A 238 10.51 -11.52 0.95
N ALA A 239 10.97 -11.59 2.19
CA ALA A 239 10.27 -12.27 3.25
C ALA A 239 8.92 -11.58 3.54
N ALA A 240 7.87 -12.37 3.78
CA ALA A 240 6.67 -11.93 4.44
C ALA A 240 6.90 -11.94 5.97
N ASP A 241 5.96 -11.37 6.72
CA ASP A 241 5.98 -11.27 8.21
C ASP A 241 7.10 -10.38 8.79
N GLU A 242 7.83 -9.64 7.94
CA GLU A 242 8.77 -8.62 8.41
C GLU A 242 8.01 -7.46 9.06
N ILE A 243 8.59 -6.94 10.14
CA ILE A 243 8.06 -5.76 10.82
C ILE A 243 9.05 -4.60 10.81
N GLY A 244 8.50 -3.39 10.65
CA GLY A 244 9.18 -2.12 10.86
C GLY A 244 8.53 -1.38 12.02
N VAL A 245 9.31 -0.84 12.93
CA VAL A 245 8.81 -0.13 14.10
C VAL A 245 9.13 1.34 14.03
N PHE A 246 8.10 2.17 14.22
CA PHE A 246 8.20 3.62 14.15
C PHE A 246 7.62 4.26 15.42
N GLU A 247 8.16 5.39 15.77
CA GLU A 247 7.64 6.27 16.80
C GLU A 247 7.02 7.51 16.16
N MET A 248 5.80 7.86 16.56
CA MET A 248 5.13 9.07 16.12
C MET A 248 5.59 10.25 16.98
N THR A 249 6.24 11.21 16.36
CA THR A 249 6.74 12.44 17.00
C THR A 249 6.12 13.67 16.35
N GLU A 250 6.38 14.85 16.90
CA GLU A 250 5.96 16.12 16.28
C GLU A 250 6.58 16.33 14.88
N LEU A 251 7.75 15.78 14.63
CA LEU A 251 8.48 15.82 13.36
C LEU A 251 8.11 14.65 12.42
N GLY A 252 7.07 13.90 12.74
CA GLY A 252 6.60 12.76 11.95
C GLY A 252 7.03 11.41 12.53
N LEU A 253 7.12 10.42 11.67
CA LEU A 253 7.48 9.06 12.04
C LEU A 253 9.00 8.89 12.03
N GLN A 254 9.53 8.48 13.17
CA GLN A 254 10.94 8.14 13.35
C GLN A 254 11.09 6.63 13.49
N GLN A 255 12.13 6.07 12.89
CA GLN A 255 12.41 4.64 13.00
C GLN A 255 12.97 4.29 14.38
N VAL A 256 12.52 3.17 14.93
CA VAL A 256 13.01 2.63 16.21
C VAL A 256 14.09 1.58 15.93
N THR A 257 15.33 1.92 16.22
CA THR A 257 16.47 1.05 15.92
C THR A 257 16.53 -0.19 16.83
N ASN A 258 16.06 -0.07 18.08
CA ASN A 258 16.01 -1.16 19.04
C ASN A 258 14.59 -1.36 19.59
N PRO A 259 13.69 -2.07 18.87
CA PRO A 259 12.34 -2.30 19.35
C PRO A 259 12.28 -3.20 20.59
N SER A 260 13.27 -4.07 20.82
CA SER A 260 13.30 -4.89 22.07
C SER A 260 13.26 -4.02 23.32
N ALA A 261 13.87 -2.85 23.29
CA ALA A 261 13.81 -1.92 24.41
C ALA A 261 12.40 -1.42 24.75
N LEU A 262 11.48 -1.46 23.76
CA LEU A 262 10.08 -1.05 23.95
C LEU A 262 9.23 -2.15 24.61
N PHE A 263 9.60 -3.41 24.40
CA PHE A 263 8.87 -4.58 24.88
C PHE A 263 9.42 -5.12 26.20
N LEU A 264 10.51 -4.53 26.71
CA LEU A 264 11.09 -4.81 27.99
C LEU A 264 10.71 -3.70 28.98
N SER A 265 10.19 -4.08 30.14
CA SER A 265 9.89 -3.08 31.17
C SER A 265 11.19 -2.40 31.64
N SER A 266 11.15 -1.08 31.79
CA SER A 266 12.28 -0.29 32.31
C SER A 266 12.58 -0.51 33.80
N ARG A 267 11.91 -1.48 34.42
CA ARG A 267 12.09 -1.79 35.83
C ARG A 267 13.33 -2.64 36.03
N GLY A 268 14.36 -2.05 36.57
CA GLY A 268 15.64 -2.71 36.86
C GLY A 268 15.61 -3.82 37.92
N THR A 269 14.44 -4.19 38.47
CA THR A 269 14.27 -5.27 39.44
C THR A 269 13.36 -6.35 38.85
N PRO A 270 13.80 -7.63 38.82
CA PRO A 270 12.95 -8.73 38.42
C PRO A 270 11.67 -8.76 39.32
N SER A 271 10.50 -8.82 38.70
CA SER A 271 9.24 -9.00 39.39
C SER A 271 8.77 -10.46 39.25
N ALA A 272 8.20 -11.02 40.35
CA ALA A 272 7.60 -12.34 40.28
C ALA A 272 6.49 -12.38 39.24
N GLY A 273 6.45 -13.42 38.42
CA GLY A 273 5.49 -13.59 37.31
C GLY A 273 5.87 -12.92 36.01
N SER A 274 7.07 -12.33 35.90
CA SER A 274 7.58 -11.85 34.60
C SER A 274 8.78 -12.66 34.13
N CYS A 275 8.84 -12.89 32.81
CA CYS A 275 10.00 -13.49 32.14
C CYS A 275 10.24 -12.82 30.80
N VAL A 276 11.50 -12.84 30.35
CA VAL A 276 11.86 -12.35 29.01
C VAL A 276 11.86 -13.52 28.04
N PHE A 277 11.06 -13.40 26.99
CA PHE A 277 10.98 -14.35 25.91
C PHE A 277 11.75 -13.82 24.69
N ALA A 278 12.60 -14.66 24.11
CA ALA A 278 13.28 -14.35 22.86
C ALA A 278 12.48 -14.96 21.69
N GLY A 279 11.83 -14.09 20.92
CA GLY A 279 11.04 -14.44 19.76
C GLY A 279 11.68 -13.97 18.45
N ILE A 280 11.09 -14.38 17.33
CA ILE A 280 11.46 -13.93 15.99
C ILE A 280 10.19 -13.49 15.28
N GLU A 281 10.19 -12.26 14.73
CA GLU A 281 9.15 -11.75 13.83
C GLU A 281 9.78 -11.52 12.45
N GLY A 282 9.36 -12.30 11.45
CA GLY A 282 10.02 -12.36 10.16
C GLY A 282 11.47 -12.85 10.32
N THR A 283 12.44 -11.99 10.01
CA THR A 283 13.88 -12.26 10.23
C THR A 283 14.43 -11.52 11.46
N ARG A 284 13.58 -10.77 12.18
CA ARG A 284 14.00 -9.91 13.29
C ARG A 284 13.91 -10.61 14.63
N PRO A 285 15.01 -10.78 15.37
CA PRO A 285 14.95 -11.24 16.75
C PRO A 285 14.40 -10.09 17.63
N LEU A 286 13.48 -10.43 18.52
CA LEU A 286 12.83 -9.53 19.47
C LEU A 286 12.85 -10.14 20.88
N LEU A 287 13.14 -9.32 21.87
CA LEU A 287 12.94 -9.65 23.25
C LEU A 287 11.61 -9.04 23.73
N VAL A 288 10.75 -9.88 24.29
CA VAL A 288 9.43 -9.49 24.79
C VAL A 288 9.30 -9.92 26.24
N GLU A 289 8.87 -9.01 27.11
CA GLU A 289 8.54 -9.37 28.48
C GLU A 289 7.13 -9.96 28.53
N ILE A 290 7.02 -11.18 29.02
CA ILE A 290 5.76 -11.87 29.26
C ILE A 290 5.47 -11.80 30.76
N GLN A 291 4.28 -11.32 31.11
CA GLN A 291 3.82 -11.22 32.48
C GLN A 291 2.64 -12.16 32.70
N ALA A 292 2.71 -12.96 33.77
CA ALA A 292 1.65 -13.85 34.17
C ALA A 292 1.19 -13.48 35.59
N LEU A 293 -0.09 -13.19 35.71
CA LEU A 293 -0.73 -12.98 37.04
C LEU A 293 -1.45 -14.26 37.44
N VAL A 294 -1.04 -14.82 38.59
CA VAL A 294 -1.66 -16.01 39.16
C VAL A 294 -2.34 -15.64 40.46
N SER A 295 -3.59 -16.01 40.61
CA SER A 295 -4.34 -15.85 41.85
C SER A 295 -5.00 -17.17 42.26
N PRO A 296 -5.22 -17.40 43.60
CA PRO A 296 -5.99 -18.55 44.06
C PRO A 296 -7.42 -18.50 43.43
N SER A 297 -7.86 -19.63 42.88
CA SER A 297 -9.19 -19.76 42.31
C SER A 297 -10.06 -20.63 43.24
N PRO A 298 -11.28 -20.20 43.57
CA PRO A 298 -12.24 -21.04 44.32
C PRO A 298 -12.82 -22.15 43.47
N HIS A 299 -12.53 -22.17 42.15
CA HIS A 299 -12.99 -23.19 41.20
C HIS A 299 -11.97 -24.32 41.04
N SER A 300 -12.46 -25.55 40.98
CA SER A 300 -11.62 -26.74 40.81
C SER A 300 -10.94 -26.88 39.45
N GLN A 301 -11.35 -26.06 38.50
CA GLN A 301 -10.72 -26.03 37.14
C GLN A 301 -10.15 -24.63 36.89
N PRO A 302 -8.91 -24.55 36.38
CA PRO A 302 -8.33 -23.27 35.92
C PRO A 302 -9.14 -22.73 34.75
N ARG A 303 -9.27 -21.42 34.70
CA ARG A 303 -9.90 -20.69 33.59
C ARG A 303 -8.85 -20.02 32.71
#